data_fdebe58f6b4f90b7960da449888683a0
#
_entry.id   fdebe58f6b4f90b7960da449888683a0
#
_cell.length_a   1.000
_cell.length_b   1.000
_cell.length_c   1.000
_cell.angle_alpha   90.00
_cell.angle_beta   90.00
_cell.angle_gamma   90.00
#
_symmetry.space_group_name_H-M   'P 1'
#
loop_
_entity.id
_entity.type
_entity.pdbx_description
1 polymer ?
#
loop_
_entity_poly.entity_id
_entity_poly.type
_entity_poly.pdbx_seq_one_letter_code
_entity_poly.pdbx_strand_id
1 'polypeptide(L)'
;MKQNIIAPRAEADISHTARATVFPDGRVRLMIADRPIFTEPGWEARERRAPRQRGAEPTAESMARAARRARRRLYDLCWANPQLEYFITLTLDAARVGDRYDLAAQGKRLTRWLDNAVRRKQLAYVIVPELHADGAIHWHGLVSAGGLHFRDSGTLIRPEGGAPMMPRSAAEYADLIEAGAHRVYNLADWRFGFSTAVRLYGQREAALSYVSKYITKAQASGLGHIGGRWYLHGGKLAEPTVYTYDLAYDEAPDGAYEHIISQIGARCKIYDYYPDRESGEILEG
;
A
#
# COMPACT_ATOMS: atom_id res chain seq x y z
N MET A 1 22.14 -18.55 19.66
CA MET A 1 23.09 -18.29 18.53
C MET A 1 23.16 -16.78 18.37
N LYS A 2 24.31 -16.17 18.58
CA LYS A 2 24.50 -14.73 18.35
C LYS A 2 24.57 -14.54 16.84
N GLN A 3 23.51 -13.99 16.22
CA GLN A 3 23.55 -13.58 14.83
C GLN A 3 24.23 -12.21 14.76
N ASN A 4 25.50 -12.21 14.36
CA ASN A 4 26.18 -10.97 13.99
C ASN A 4 25.53 -10.45 12.69
N ILE A 5 24.66 -9.48 12.80
CA ILE A 5 24.19 -8.73 11.64
C ILE A 5 25.35 -7.85 11.21
N ILE A 6 25.94 -8.18 10.07
CA ILE A 6 27.11 -7.50 9.51
C ILE A 6 26.71 -6.07 9.13
N ALA A 7 27.58 -5.11 9.41
CA ALA A 7 27.38 -3.69 9.09
C ALA A 7 27.06 -3.47 7.58
N PRO A 8 26.21 -2.48 7.25
CA PRO A 8 25.87 -2.17 5.87
C PRO A 8 27.13 -1.85 5.06
N ARG A 9 27.21 -2.41 3.85
CA ARG A 9 28.30 -2.12 2.93
C ARG A 9 28.21 -0.71 2.37
N ALA A 10 29.33 -0.07 2.15
CA ALA A 10 29.43 1.21 1.49
C ALA A 10 28.92 1.16 0.03
N GLU A 11 28.49 2.29 -0.51
CA GLU A 11 27.74 2.54 -1.77
C GLU A 11 28.22 1.87 -3.08
N ALA A 12 29.22 1.02 -3.06
CA ALA A 12 29.83 0.47 -4.27
C ALA A 12 29.30 -0.89 -4.75
N ASP A 13 28.43 -1.56 -3.98
CA ASP A 13 28.04 -2.94 -4.32
C ASP A 13 26.76 -2.98 -5.17
N ILE A 14 26.97 -3.38 -6.41
CA ILE A 14 25.94 -3.56 -7.46
C ILE A 14 25.00 -4.73 -7.14
N SER A 15 25.37 -5.61 -6.20
CA SER A 15 24.59 -6.81 -5.85
C SER A 15 24.60 -7.07 -4.35
N HIS A 16 23.58 -7.79 -3.90
CA HIS A 16 23.42 -8.24 -2.51
C HIS A 16 22.67 -9.57 -2.47
N THR A 17 22.89 -10.37 -1.47
CA THR A 17 22.11 -11.61 -1.24
C THR A 17 21.04 -11.42 -0.18
N ALA A 18 21.12 -10.39 0.67
CA ALA A 18 20.15 -10.11 1.69
C ALA A 18 19.70 -8.64 1.71
N ARG A 19 18.46 -8.42 2.12
CA ARG A 19 17.87 -7.10 2.29
C ARG A 19 17.00 -7.06 3.54
N ALA A 20 17.34 -6.16 4.47
CA ALA A 20 16.48 -5.82 5.60
C ALA A 20 15.66 -4.56 5.28
N THR A 21 14.36 -4.63 5.54
CA THR A 21 13.44 -3.49 5.50
C THR A 21 13.01 -3.21 6.92
N VAL A 22 13.44 -2.08 7.47
CA VAL A 22 13.16 -1.66 8.85
C VAL A 22 12.01 -0.67 8.83
N PHE A 23 10.94 -0.98 9.54
CA PHE A 23 9.76 -0.15 9.65
C PHE A 23 9.84 0.79 10.87
N PRO A 24 9.15 1.94 10.86
CA PRO A 24 9.19 2.90 11.97
C PRO A 24 8.69 2.35 13.30
N ASP A 25 7.89 1.29 13.30
CA ASP A 25 7.40 0.58 14.49
C ASP A 25 8.43 -0.40 15.08
N GLY A 26 9.61 -0.50 14.46
CA GLY A 26 10.69 -1.41 14.84
C GLY A 26 10.61 -2.79 14.21
N ARG A 27 9.57 -3.10 13.43
CA ARG A 27 9.49 -4.36 12.70
C ARG A 27 10.56 -4.41 11.62
N VAL A 28 11.16 -5.58 11.42
CA VAL A 28 12.13 -5.86 10.38
C VAL A 28 11.62 -6.96 9.46
N ARG A 29 11.69 -6.72 8.16
CA ARG A 29 11.53 -7.76 7.15
C ARG A 29 12.90 -8.07 6.57
N LEU A 30 13.42 -9.25 6.85
CA LEU A 30 14.65 -9.78 6.30
C LEU A 30 14.32 -10.69 5.10
N MET A 31 14.98 -10.45 3.97
CA MET A 31 14.93 -11.29 2.79
C MET A 31 16.34 -11.77 2.48
N ILE A 32 16.55 -13.09 2.36
CA ILE A 32 17.83 -13.70 1.98
C ILE A 32 17.59 -14.51 0.70
N ALA A 33 18.39 -14.26 -0.33
CA ALA A 33 18.31 -14.93 -1.62
C ALA A 33 19.42 -15.99 -1.78
N ASP A 34 19.12 -17.08 -2.50
CA ASP A 34 20.07 -18.15 -2.82
C ASP A 34 21.16 -17.73 -3.84
N ARG A 35 21.01 -16.55 -4.43
CA ARG A 35 21.94 -15.95 -5.38
C ARG A 35 21.89 -14.43 -5.33
N PRO A 36 22.93 -13.73 -5.82
CA PRO A 36 22.99 -12.28 -5.81
C PRO A 36 21.81 -11.62 -6.56
N ILE A 37 21.23 -10.60 -5.94
CA ILE A 37 20.23 -9.72 -6.53
C ILE A 37 20.92 -8.40 -6.89
N PHE A 38 20.85 -8.02 -8.15
CA PHE A 38 21.44 -6.77 -8.61
C PHE A 38 20.47 -5.61 -8.37
N THR A 39 20.91 -4.59 -7.67
CA THR A 39 20.15 -3.36 -7.42
C THR A 39 20.05 -2.49 -8.67
N GLU A 40 21.14 -2.48 -9.46
CA GLU A 40 21.13 -1.91 -10.80
C GLU A 40 21.50 -2.99 -11.82
N PRO A 41 20.97 -2.95 -13.05
CA PRO A 41 21.51 -3.78 -14.12
C PRO A 41 22.96 -3.36 -14.30
N GLY A 42 23.91 -4.29 -14.14
CA GLY A 42 25.31 -4.06 -14.44
C GLY A 42 25.47 -3.44 -15.85
N TRP A 43 26.58 -2.76 -16.10
CA TRP A 43 26.84 -2.09 -17.39
C TRP A 43 26.62 -3.03 -18.59
N GLU A 44 26.99 -4.33 -18.49
CA GLU A 44 26.74 -5.35 -19.50
C GLU A 44 25.25 -5.65 -19.74
N ALA A 45 24.40 -5.52 -18.70
CA ALA A 45 22.96 -5.66 -18.85
C ALA A 45 22.32 -4.39 -19.40
N ARG A 46 22.97 -3.23 -19.21
CA ARG A 46 22.60 -1.96 -19.86
C ARG A 46 22.92 -1.99 -21.35
N GLU A 47 24.08 -2.53 -21.74
CA GLU A 47 24.46 -2.69 -23.16
C GLU A 47 23.57 -3.67 -23.91
N ARG A 48 23.14 -4.76 -23.25
CA ARG A 48 22.22 -5.74 -23.86
C ARG A 48 20.75 -5.27 -23.92
N ARG A 49 20.39 -4.22 -23.20
CA ARG A 49 19.09 -3.60 -23.35
C ARG A 49 19.18 -2.59 -24.50
N ALA A 50 18.59 -2.97 -25.66
CA ALA A 50 18.34 -1.99 -26.71
C ALA A 50 17.76 -0.70 -26.11
N PRO A 51 18.24 0.49 -26.52
CA PRO A 51 17.71 1.75 -26.05
C PRO A 51 16.19 1.74 -26.18
N ARG A 52 15.49 1.93 -25.08
CA ARG A 52 14.03 2.02 -25.13
C ARG A 52 13.68 3.20 -26.02
N GLN A 53 13.05 2.95 -27.16
CA GLN A 53 12.56 4.02 -28.00
C GLN A 53 11.64 4.90 -27.15
N ARG A 54 11.93 6.19 -27.10
CA ARG A 54 11.04 7.16 -26.44
C ARG A 54 9.66 7.06 -27.11
N GLY A 55 8.64 6.73 -26.32
CA GLY A 55 7.26 6.58 -26.80
C GLY A 55 6.83 5.13 -27.11
N ALA A 56 7.69 4.12 -26.94
CA ALA A 56 7.25 2.73 -27.05
C ALA A 56 6.25 2.38 -25.96
N GLU A 57 5.09 1.82 -26.35
CA GLU A 57 4.08 1.33 -25.44
C GLU A 57 4.66 0.27 -24.49
N PRO A 58 4.30 0.29 -23.19
CA PRO A 58 4.77 -0.70 -22.24
C PRO A 58 4.24 -2.09 -22.60
N THR A 59 5.09 -3.11 -22.60
CA THR A 59 4.65 -4.49 -22.76
C THR A 59 3.79 -4.94 -21.58
N ALA A 60 2.88 -5.89 -21.79
CA ALA A 60 2.05 -6.48 -20.73
C ALA A 60 2.91 -6.99 -19.57
N GLU A 61 4.05 -7.62 -19.86
CA GLU A 61 4.99 -8.09 -18.85
C GLU A 61 5.63 -6.95 -18.06
N SER A 62 6.01 -5.85 -18.72
CA SER A 62 6.59 -4.68 -18.04
C SER A 62 5.57 -3.99 -17.15
N MET A 63 4.31 -3.94 -17.58
CA MET A 63 3.18 -3.42 -16.79
C MET A 63 2.92 -4.30 -15.57
N ALA A 64 2.87 -5.62 -15.74
CA ALA A 64 2.70 -6.55 -14.63
C ALA A 64 3.83 -6.44 -13.59
N ARG A 65 5.08 -6.26 -14.04
CA ARG A 65 6.22 -6.01 -13.13
C ARG A 65 6.07 -4.69 -12.38
N ALA A 66 5.65 -3.64 -13.07
CA ALA A 66 5.41 -2.33 -12.45
C ALA A 66 4.30 -2.39 -11.41
N ALA A 67 3.19 -3.08 -11.70
CA ALA A 67 2.08 -3.26 -10.77
C ALA A 67 2.50 -4.06 -9.52
N ARG A 68 3.29 -5.14 -9.68
CA ARG A 68 3.81 -5.90 -8.52
C ARG A 68 4.71 -5.04 -7.62
N ARG A 69 5.60 -4.23 -8.20
CA ARG A 69 6.44 -3.30 -7.42
C ARG A 69 5.60 -2.25 -6.71
N ALA A 70 4.62 -1.66 -7.42
CA ALA A 70 3.71 -0.66 -6.86
C ALA A 70 2.90 -1.25 -5.69
N ARG A 71 2.37 -2.46 -5.85
CA ARG A 71 1.63 -3.17 -4.81
C ARG A 71 2.47 -3.40 -3.56
N ARG A 72 3.71 -3.87 -3.71
CA ARG A 72 4.62 -4.09 -2.60
C ARG A 72 4.94 -2.77 -1.90
N ARG A 73 5.32 -1.73 -2.66
CA ARG A 73 5.64 -0.41 -2.10
C ARG A 73 4.44 0.21 -1.38
N LEU A 74 3.24 0.08 -1.93
CA LEU A 74 2.01 0.53 -1.27
C LEU A 74 1.81 -0.18 0.07
N TYR A 75 1.96 -1.51 0.08
CA TYR A 75 1.83 -2.30 1.31
C TYR A 75 2.84 -1.84 2.36
N ASP A 76 4.12 -1.74 1.99
CA ASP A 76 5.20 -1.32 2.90
C ASP A 76 4.97 0.11 3.41
N LEU A 77 4.54 1.03 2.53
CA LEU A 77 4.19 2.40 2.90
C LEU A 77 3.01 2.45 3.89
N CYS A 78 1.94 1.70 3.61
CA CYS A 78 0.79 1.64 4.53
C CYS A 78 1.17 0.98 5.86
N TRP A 79 2.06 -0.02 5.84
CA TRP A 79 2.55 -0.63 7.07
C TRP A 79 3.34 0.37 7.92
N ALA A 80 4.25 1.12 7.30
CA ALA A 80 5.08 2.13 7.96
C ALA A 80 4.27 3.28 8.59
N ASN A 81 2.98 3.38 8.28
CA ASN A 81 2.13 4.52 8.66
C ASN A 81 0.86 4.07 9.39
N PRO A 82 0.95 3.68 10.68
CA PRO A 82 -0.19 3.21 11.46
C PRO A 82 -1.30 4.25 11.62
N GLN A 83 -0.99 5.54 11.47
CA GLN A 83 -1.98 6.63 11.48
C GLN A 83 -2.96 6.58 10.28
N LEU A 84 -2.67 5.80 9.24
CA LEU A 84 -3.62 5.50 8.17
C LEU A 84 -4.63 4.47 8.68
N GLU A 85 -5.62 4.95 9.42
CA GLU A 85 -6.52 4.12 10.23
C GLU A 85 -7.94 4.00 9.66
N TYR A 86 -8.28 4.76 8.61
CA TYR A 86 -9.58 4.66 7.95
C TYR A 86 -9.44 4.16 6.52
N PHE A 87 -10.18 3.09 6.20
CA PHE A 87 -10.41 2.70 4.82
C PHE A 87 -11.54 3.55 4.25
N ILE A 88 -11.30 4.18 3.11
CA ILE A 88 -12.29 5.04 2.45
C ILE A 88 -12.63 4.53 1.05
N THR A 89 -13.88 4.79 0.67
CA THR A 89 -14.35 4.70 -0.73
C THR A 89 -14.95 6.05 -1.11
N LEU A 90 -14.47 6.61 -2.22
CA LEU A 90 -14.99 7.86 -2.78
C LEU A 90 -15.63 7.56 -4.13
N THR A 91 -16.92 7.86 -4.24
CA THR A 91 -17.74 7.65 -5.45
C THR A 91 -18.08 9.00 -6.08
N LEU A 92 -18.14 9.03 -7.40
CA LEU A 92 -18.48 10.24 -8.16
C LEU A 92 -19.96 10.22 -8.55
N ASP A 93 -20.62 11.34 -8.34
CA ASP A 93 -22.01 11.58 -8.77
C ASP A 93 -22.00 12.41 -10.07
N ALA A 94 -22.56 11.85 -11.15
CA ALA A 94 -22.62 12.50 -12.45
C ALA A 94 -23.25 13.90 -12.40
N ALA A 95 -24.26 14.08 -11.55
CA ALA A 95 -24.91 15.39 -11.39
C ALA A 95 -23.96 16.46 -10.81
N ARG A 96 -22.89 16.04 -10.11
CA ARG A 96 -21.93 16.95 -9.45
C ARG A 96 -20.63 17.12 -10.23
N VAL A 97 -20.23 16.13 -11.01
CA VAL A 97 -18.92 16.11 -11.67
C VAL A 97 -18.99 16.13 -13.19
N GLY A 98 -20.16 15.93 -13.79
CA GLY A 98 -20.32 15.69 -15.22
C GLY A 98 -19.88 14.28 -15.58
N ASP A 99 -18.91 14.16 -16.50
CA ASP A 99 -18.40 12.85 -16.92
C ASP A 99 -17.58 12.18 -15.82
N ARG A 100 -18.18 11.18 -15.16
CA ARG A 100 -17.53 10.38 -14.10
C ARG A 100 -16.63 9.26 -14.63
N TYR A 101 -16.52 9.11 -15.95
CA TYR A 101 -15.70 8.11 -16.63
C TYR A 101 -14.36 8.70 -17.09
N ASP A 102 -14.22 10.02 -17.17
CA ASP A 102 -12.97 10.70 -17.54
C ASP A 102 -11.95 10.63 -16.40
N LEU A 103 -11.07 9.61 -16.46
CA LEU A 103 -10.01 9.41 -15.45
C LEU A 103 -9.08 10.64 -15.33
N ALA A 104 -8.78 11.34 -16.42
CA ALA A 104 -7.86 12.46 -16.38
C ALA A 104 -8.48 13.66 -15.65
N ALA A 105 -9.73 14.01 -15.98
CA ALA A 105 -10.44 15.11 -15.33
C ALA A 105 -10.72 14.80 -13.85
N GLN A 106 -11.22 13.59 -13.56
CA GLN A 106 -11.55 13.20 -12.20
C GLN A 106 -10.29 12.99 -11.34
N GLY A 107 -9.20 12.48 -11.92
CA GLY A 107 -7.89 12.40 -11.27
C GLY A 107 -7.34 13.78 -10.87
N LYS A 108 -7.44 14.80 -11.74
CA LYS A 108 -7.07 16.18 -11.40
C LYS A 108 -7.94 16.77 -10.28
N ARG A 109 -9.25 16.46 -10.29
CA ARG A 109 -10.19 16.87 -9.24
C ARG A 109 -9.83 16.27 -7.89
N LEU A 110 -9.59 14.95 -7.88
CA LEU A 110 -9.14 14.23 -6.68
C LEU A 110 -7.83 14.81 -6.13
N THR A 111 -6.82 14.97 -6.99
CA THR A 111 -5.51 15.51 -6.58
C THR A 111 -5.66 16.89 -5.93
N ARG A 112 -6.46 17.78 -6.51
CA ARG A 112 -6.73 19.11 -5.95
C ARG A 112 -7.41 19.03 -4.58
N TRP A 113 -8.37 18.11 -4.42
CA TRP A 113 -9.04 17.89 -3.13
C TRP A 113 -8.06 17.35 -2.08
N LEU A 114 -7.25 16.36 -2.45
CA LEU A 114 -6.21 15.78 -1.58
C LEU A 114 -5.16 16.81 -1.16
N ASP A 115 -4.66 17.61 -2.09
CA ASP A 115 -3.68 18.68 -1.81
C ASP A 115 -4.23 19.71 -0.81
N ASN A 116 -5.51 20.08 -0.95
CA ASN A 116 -6.18 20.96 -0.02
C ASN A 116 -6.36 20.30 1.36
N ALA A 117 -6.71 19.02 1.41
CA ALA A 117 -6.86 18.28 2.65
C ALA A 117 -5.52 18.10 3.38
N VAL A 118 -4.43 17.83 2.65
CA VAL A 118 -3.07 17.79 3.24
C VAL A 118 -2.72 19.13 3.88
N ARG A 119 -2.87 20.22 3.11
CA ARG A 119 -2.45 21.56 3.59
C ARG A 119 -3.31 22.09 4.73
N ARG A 120 -4.63 21.90 4.68
CA ARG A 120 -5.58 22.53 5.62
C ARG A 120 -5.98 21.62 6.76
N LYS A 121 -5.89 20.31 6.59
CA LYS A 121 -6.40 19.30 7.52
C LYS A 121 -5.35 18.30 7.97
N GLN A 122 -4.09 18.49 7.54
CA GLN A 122 -2.97 17.58 7.86
C GLN A 122 -3.26 16.12 7.50
N LEU A 123 -4.02 15.90 6.43
CA LEU A 123 -4.35 14.58 5.95
C LEU A 123 -3.09 13.84 5.51
N ALA A 124 -2.94 12.58 5.94
CA ALA A 124 -2.08 11.61 5.30
C ALA A 124 -2.94 10.58 4.56
N TYR A 125 -2.53 10.17 3.37
CA TYR A 125 -3.35 9.29 2.54
C TYR A 125 -2.55 8.40 1.60
N VAL A 126 -3.16 7.27 1.23
CA VAL A 126 -2.77 6.40 0.11
C VAL A 126 -4.06 6.02 -0.62
N ILE A 127 -4.19 6.39 -1.90
CA ILE A 127 -5.41 6.22 -2.70
C ILE A 127 -5.12 5.49 -4.00
N VAL A 128 -5.96 4.53 -4.35
CA VAL A 128 -5.90 3.71 -5.57
C VAL A 128 -7.20 3.88 -6.37
N PRO A 129 -7.14 4.01 -7.70
CA PRO A 129 -8.34 4.01 -8.53
C PRO A 129 -8.89 2.58 -8.73
N GLU A 130 -10.20 2.46 -8.89
CA GLU A 130 -10.88 1.25 -9.34
C GLU A 130 -11.97 1.63 -10.34
N LEU A 131 -12.23 0.77 -11.33
CA LEU A 131 -13.45 0.83 -12.13
C LEU A 131 -14.56 0.06 -11.42
N HIS A 132 -15.68 0.71 -11.24
CA HIS A 132 -16.92 0.07 -10.84
C HIS A 132 -17.48 -0.80 -11.99
N ALA A 133 -18.44 -1.67 -11.71
CA ALA A 133 -19.04 -2.56 -12.70
C ALA A 133 -19.68 -1.81 -13.89
N ASP A 134 -20.16 -0.59 -13.68
CA ASP A 134 -20.70 0.30 -14.72
C ASP A 134 -19.64 1.13 -15.46
N GLY A 135 -18.36 0.91 -15.16
CA GLY A 135 -17.23 1.65 -15.73
C GLY A 135 -16.92 2.99 -15.06
N ALA A 136 -17.71 3.43 -14.07
CA ALA A 136 -17.42 4.65 -13.33
C ALA A 136 -16.18 4.51 -12.46
N ILE A 137 -15.49 5.63 -12.23
CA ILE A 137 -14.28 5.64 -11.43
C ILE A 137 -14.64 5.74 -9.95
N HIS A 138 -14.08 4.83 -9.16
CA HIS A 138 -14.06 4.86 -7.71
C HIS A 138 -12.64 5.04 -7.21
N TRP A 139 -12.50 5.59 -6.02
CA TRP A 139 -11.24 5.75 -5.33
C TRP A 139 -11.29 4.99 -4.01
N HIS A 140 -10.34 4.09 -3.79
CA HIS A 140 -10.22 3.37 -2.53
C HIS A 140 -8.88 3.68 -1.90
N GLY A 141 -8.81 3.65 -0.58
CA GLY A 141 -7.53 3.83 0.08
C GLY A 141 -7.59 3.93 1.58
N LEU A 142 -6.46 4.27 2.13
CA LEU A 142 -6.29 4.52 3.55
C LEU A 142 -6.01 5.99 3.79
N VAL A 143 -6.62 6.51 4.83
CA VAL A 143 -6.40 7.89 5.28
C VAL A 143 -6.21 7.95 6.79
N SER A 144 -5.46 8.98 7.25
CA SER A 144 -5.46 9.37 8.65
C SER A 144 -6.77 10.08 9.01
N ALA A 145 -7.11 10.15 10.29
CA ALA A 145 -8.24 10.96 10.73
C ALA A 145 -8.03 12.43 10.31
N GLY A 146 -6.85 12.98 10.60
CA GLY A 146 -6.54 14.39 10.30
C GLY A 146 -7.65 15.33 10.76
N GLY A 147 -7.87 16.41 10.02
CA GLY A 147 -9.00 17.31 10.21
C GLY A 147 -10.20 17.01 9.32
N LEU A 148 -10.37 15.77 8.83
CA LEU A 148 -11.55 15.35 8.08
C LEU A 148 -12.77 15.24 8.99
N HIS A 149 -13.94 15.57 8.44
CA HIS A 149 -15.20 15.47 9.15
C HIS A 149 -15.90 14.17 8.82
N PHE A 150 -15.82 13.21 9.75
CA PHE A 150 -16.52 11.93 9.69
C PHE A 150 -17.92 12.10 10.30
N ARG A 151 -18.93 11.86 9.50
CA ARG A 151 -20.35 11.87 9.93
C ARG A 151 -20.84 10.43 9.96
N ASP A 152 -21.37 9.98 11.10
CA ASP A 152 -21.99 8.66 11.19
C ASP A 152 -23.09 8.54 10.11
N SER A 153 -23.02 7.48 9.31
CA SER A 153 -23.99 7.23 8.24
C SER A 153 -25.26 6.54 8.74
N GLY A 154 -25.27 6.08 9.99
CA GLY A 154 -26.30 5.20 10.53
C GLY A 154 -26.20 3.75 10.06
N THR A 155 -25.19 3.39 9.28
CA THR A 155 -24.95 2.00 8.85
C THR A 155 -23.80 1.37 9.60
N LEU A 156 -23.83 0.05 9.73
CA LEU A 156 -22.84 -0.75 10.45
C LEU A 156 -22.29 -1.87 9.57
N ILE A 157 -21.09 -2.31 9.87
CA ILE A 157 -20.51 -3.56 9.35
C ILE A 157 -20.37 -4.52 10.53
N ARG A 158 -20.79 -5.75 10.37
CA ARG A 158 -20.68 -6.79 11.42
C ARG A 158 -19.22 -7.09 11.75
N PRO A 159 -18.90 -7.61 12.96
CA PRO A 159 -17.53 -7.92 13.35
C PRO A 159 -16.82 -8.87 12.38
N GLU A 160 -17.55 -9.83 11.84
CA GLU A 160 -17.08 -10.80 10.85
C GLU A 160 -16.89 -10.20 9.45
N GLY A 161 -17.26 -8.93 9.25
CA GLY A 161 -17.21 -8.24 7.97
C GLY A 161 -18.52 -8.37 7.17
N GLY A 162 -18.44 -8.08 5.88
CA GLY A 162 -19.57 -8.16 4.96
C GLY A 162 -20.02 -6.79 4.44
N ALA A 163 -21.21 -6.76 3.83
CA ALA A 163 -21.81 -5.54 3.32
C ALA A 163 -22.31 -4.65 4.48
N PRO A 164 -22.23 -3.32 4.36
CA PRO A 164 -22.86 -2.42 5.31
C PRO A 164 -24.36 -2.68 5.41
N MET A 165 -24.89 -2.66 6.62
CA MET A 165 -26.31 -2.85 6.91
C MET A 165 -26.89 -1.64 7.64
N MET A 166 -28.16 -1.33 7.40
CA MET A 166 -28.88 -0.30 8.12
C MET A 166 -29.72 -0.95 9.22
N PRO A 167 -29.46 -0.66 10.51
CA PRO A 167 -30.29 -1.13 11.61
C PRO A 167 -31.72 -0.59 11.50
N ARG A 168 -32.70 -1.37 11.95
CA ARG A 168 -34.13 -1.05 11.86
C ARG A 168 -34.58 -0.03 12.92
N SER A 169 -33.79 0.07 14.01
CA SER A 169 -34.09 0.98 15.14
C SER A 169 -32.81 1.43 15.83
N ALA A 170 -32.93 2.46 16.66
CA ALA A 170 -31.85 2.93 17.51
C ALA A 170 -31.41 1.87 18.55
N ALA A 171 -32.35 1.05 19.04
CA ALA A 171 -32.04 -0.05 19.94
C ALA A 171 -31.19 -1.11 19.23
N GLU A 172 -31.60 -1.58 18.03
CA GLU A 172 -30.80 -2.52 17.23
C GLU A 172 -29.42 -1.95 16.88
N TYR A 173 -29.32 -0.64 16.61
CA TYR A 173 -28.03 0.00 16.40
C TYR A 173 -27.11 -0.12 17.61
N ALA A 174 -27.66 0.17 18.81
CA ALA A 174 -26.92 0.05 20.07
C ALA A 174 -26.48 -1.38 20.35
N ASP A 175 -27.39 -2.34 20.20
CA ASP A 175 -27.11 -3.78 20.40
C ASP A 175 -26.00 -4.29 19.45
N LEU A 176 -26.04 -3.87 18.19
CA LEU A 176 -25.00 -4.25 17.21
C LEU A 176 -23.64 -3.62 17.54
N ILE A 177 -23.59 -2.38 18.01
CA ILE A 177 -22.35 -1.74 18.47
C ILE A 177 -21.79 -2.46 19.70
N GLU A 178 -22.64 -2.82 20.66
CA GLU A 178 -22.22 -3.61 21.82
C GLU A 178 -21.70 -5.00 21.44
N ALA A 179 -22.30 -5.61 20.41
CA ALA A 179 -21.82 -6.85 19.81
C ALA A 179 -20.55 -6.68 18.98
N GLY A 180 -19.96 -5.48 18.90
CA GLY A 180 -18.68 -5.23 18.24
C GLY A 180 -18.80 -4.83 16.75
N ALA A 181 -19.99 -4.47 16.27
CA ALA A 181 -20.13 -3.97 14.91
C ALA A 181 -19.40 -2.63 14.69
N HIS A 182 -18.91 -2.43 13.46
CA HIS A 182 -18.11 -1.27 13.10
C HIS A 182 -18.96 -0.21 12.41
N ARG A 183 -18.80 1.04 12.86
CA ARG A 183 -19.51 2.20 12.27
C ARG A 183 -18.99 2.50 10.88
N VAL A 184 -19.91 2.80 9.98
CA VAL A 184 -19.60 3.38 8.67
C VAL A 184 -19.87 4.89 8.74
N TYR A 185 -18.90 5.65 8.29
CA TYR A 185 -18.98 7.10 8.23
C TYR A 185 -19.08 7.59 6.80
N ASN A 186 -19.67 8.77 6.61
CA ASN A 186 -19.56 9.57 5.41
C ASN A 186 -18.54 10.70 5.65
N LEU A 187 -17.73 11.00 4.62
CA LEU A 187 -16.83 12.15 4.65
C LEU A 187 -17.56 13.41 4.19
N ALA A 188 -17.93 14.31 5.13
CA ALA A 188 -18.63 15.56 4.81
C ALA A 188 -17.81 16.48 3.90
N ASP A 189 -16.50 16.31 3.87
CA ASP A 189 -15.56 17.05 3.02
C ASP A 189 -15.59 16.61 1.55
N TRP A 190 -16.10 15.41 1.25
CA TRP A 190 -16.22 14.90 -0.11
C TRP A 190 -17.53 15.37 -0.73
N ARG A 191 -17.45 16.39 -1.60
CA ARG A 191 -18.64 17.04 -2.19
C ARG A 191 -18.95 16.58 -3.61
N PHE A 192 -18.19 15.61 -4.15
CA PHE A 192 -18.28 15.20 -5.56
C PHE A 192 -19.12 13.94 -5.77
N GLY A 193 -19.70 13.40 -4.72
CA GLY A 193 -20.54 12.22 -4.75
C GLY A 193 -20.70 11.61 -3.36
N PHE A 194 -20.78 10.29 -3.31
CA PHE A 194 -20.90 9.53 -2.07
C PHE A 194 -19.54 9.15 -1.52
N SER A 195 -19.48 8.95 -0.22
CA SER A 195 -18.26 8.44 0.42
C SER A 195 -18.61 7.50 1.54
N THR A 196 -17.77 6.51 1.77
CA THR A 196 -17.79 5.71 3.00
C THR A 196 -16.41 5.74 3.63
N ALA A 197 -16.36 5.69 4.95
CA ALA A 197 -15.14 5.53 5.72
C ALA A 197 -15.41 4.55 6.84
N VAL A 198 -14.50 3.59 7.00
CA VAL A 198 -14.56 2.59 8.08
C VAL A 198 -13.21 2.58 8.77
N ARG A 199 -13.20 2.71 10.09
CA ARG A 199 -11.96 2.57 10.85
C ARG A 199 -11.46 1.15 10.71
N LEU A 200 -10.16 0.98 10.50
CA LEU A 200 -9.55 -0.35 10.40
C LEU A 200 -9.74 -1.11 11.70
N TYR A 201 -10.13 -2.36 11.59
CA TYR A 201 -10.36 -3.29 12.68
C TYR A 201 -9.74 -4.65 12.36
N GLY A 202 -9.60 -5.50 13.37
CA GLY A 202 -8.96 -6.81 13.20
C GLY A 202 -7.47 -6.72 12.89
N GLN A 203 -6.99 -7.68 12.12
CA GLN A 203 -5.57 -7.74 11.74
C GLN A 203 -5.27 -6.71 10.64
N ARG A 204 -4.34 -5.80 10.94
CA ARG A 204 -3.92 -4.72 10.02
C ARG A 204 -3.43 -5.27 8.68
N GLU A 205 -2.72 -6.40 8.69
CA GLU A 205 -2.20 -7.07 7.49
C GLU A 205 -3.30 -7.40 6.48
N ALA A 206 -4.43 -7.87 6.98
CA ALA A 206 -5.58 -8.20 6.13
C ALA A 206 -6.12 -6.95 5.43
N ALA A 207 -6.24 -5.82 6.15
CA ALA A 207 -6.69 -4.55 5.61
C ALA A 207 -5.70 -4.00 4.57
N LEU A 208 -4.39 -4.04 4.83
CA LEU A 208 -3.37 -3.60 3.89
C LEU A 208 -3.32 -4.48 2.64
N SER A 209 -3.46 -5.79 2.80
CA SER A 209 -3.57 -6.73 1.69
C SER A 209 -4.80 -6.43 0.84
N TYR A 210 -5.93 -6.09 1.46
CA TYR A 210 -7.16 -5.71 0.78
C TYR A 210 -6.96 -4.46 -0.09
N VAL A 211 -6.41 -3.37 0.48
CA VAL A 211 -6.12 -2.14 -0.28
C VAL A 211 -5.17 -2.41 -1.43
N SER A 212 -4.13 -3.20 -1.21
CA SER A 212 -3.14 -3.50 -2.24
C SER A 212 -3.70 -4.29 -3.44
N LYS A 213 -4.82 -5.01 -3.27
CA LYS A 213 -5.50 -5.73 -4.36
C LYS A 213 -6.05 -4.78 -5.42
N TYR A 214 -6.40 -3.54 -5.06
CA TYR A 214 -6.93 -2.57 -6.02
C TYR A 214 -5.92 -2.21 -7.12
N ILE A 215 -4.61 -2.25 -6.84
CA ILE A 215 -3.60 -2.10 -7.90
C ILE A 215 -3.70 -3.21 -8.94
N THR A 216 -3.92 -4.46 -8.50
CA THR A 216 -4.10 -5.59 -9.40
C THR A 216 -5.40 -5.47 -10.20
N LYS A 217 -6.49 -5.03 -9.56
CA LYS A 217 -7.78 -4.78 -10.24
C LYS A 217 -7.65 -3.65 -11.26
N ALA A 218 -7.01 -2.52 -10.90
CA ALA A 218 -6.76 -1.41 -11.82
C ALA A 218 -5.94 -1.85 -13.03
N GLN A 219 -4.94 -2.71 -12.84
CA GLN A 219 -4.17 -3.30 -13.93
C GLN A 219 -5.04 -4.19 -14.83
N ALA A 220 -5.85 -5.08 -14.24
CA ALA A 220 -6.68 -6.02 -14.99
C ALA A 220 -7.80 -5.34 -15.79
N SER A 221 -8.35 -4.23 -15.26
CA SER A 221 -9.40 -3.45 -15.92
C SER A 221 -8.90 -2.51 -17.01
N GLY A 222 -7.58 -2.41 -17.23
CA GLY A 222 -7.00 -1.46 -18.18
C GLY A 222 -7.19 0.00 -17.79
N LEU A 223 -7.56 0.30 -16.54
CA LEU A 223 -7.86 1.65 -16.06
C LEU A 223 -6.71 2.64 -16.24
N GLY A 224 -5.48 2.15 -16.41
CA GLY A 224 -4.32 3.00 -16.58
C GLY A 224 -3.85 3.63 -15.25
N HIS A 225 -3.08 4.71 -15.40
CA HIS A 225 -2.40 5.37 -14.29
C HIS A 225 -3.01 6.75 -14.03
N ILE A 226 -3.12 7.15 -12.77
CA ILE A 226 -3.43 8.54 -12.40
C ILE A 226 -2.15 9.36 -12.59
N GLY A 227 -2.07 10.14 -13.66
CA GLY A 227 -0.86 10.92 -13.95
C GLY A 227 0.42 10.08 -13.99
N GLY A 228 0.34 8.85 -14.54
CA GLY A 228 1.47 7.91 -14.63
C GLY A 228 1.76 7.10 -13.36
N ARG A 229 0.90 7.16 -12.33
CA ARG A 229 1.09 6.49 -11.05
C ARG A 229 0.01 5.46 -10.78
N TRP A 230 0.38 4.30 -10.21
CA TRP A 230 -0.56 3.26 -9.80
C TRP A 230 -1.42 3.65 -8.59
N TYR A 231 -0.92 4.54 -7.76
CA TYR A 231 -1.60 5.09 -6.59
C TYR A 231 -1.09 6.50 -6.29
N LEU A 232 -1.90 7.28 -5.60
CA LEU A 232 -1.52 8.57 -5.05
C LEU A 232 -1.24 8.41 -3.56
N HIS A 233 -0.26 9.13 -3.05
CA HIS A 233 0.02 9.23 -1.63
C HIS A 233 0.49 10.65 -1.28
N GLY A 234 0.29 11.05 -0.04
CA GLY A 234 0.71 12.36 0.42
C GLY A 234 0.43 12.59 1.90
N GLY A 235 0.83 13.75 2.38
CA GLY A 235 0.86 14.10 3.80
C GLY A 235 2.18 13.67 4.45
N LYS A 236 2.21 13.71 5.79
CA LYS A 236 3.38 13.25 6.56
C LYS A 236 3.36 11.72 6.64
N LEU A 237 4.05 11.08 5.71
CA LEU A 237 4.22 9.64 5.67
C LEU A 237 5.68 9.29 5.94
N ALA A 238 5.90 8.32 6.83
CA ALA A 238 7.19 7.70 7.05
C ALA A 238 7.44 6.65 5.97
N GLU A 239 8.68 6.51 5.53
CA GLU A 239 9.10 5.42 4.66
C GLU A 239 9.95 4.44 5.45
N PRO A 240 9.86 3.11 5.17
CA PRO A 240 10.76 2.15 5.79
C PRO A 240 12.18 2.35 5.26
N THR A 241 13.17 2.12 6.13
CA THR A 241 14.58 2.14 5.73
C THR A 241 14.99 0.77 5.19
N VAL A 242 15.75 0.77 4.11
CA VAL A 242 16.22 -0.47 3.47
C VAL A 242 17.72 -0.57 3.57
N TYR A 243 18.19 -1.69 4.10
CA TYR A 243 19.60 -2.05 4.16
C TYR A 243 19.86 -3.27 3.29
N THR A 244 21.03 -3.36 2.68
CA THR A 244 21.46 -4.50 1.87
C THR A 244 22.72 -5.12 2.44
N TYR A 245 22.78 -6.47 2.39
CA TYR A 245 23.84 -7.27 2.98
C TYR A 245 24.17 -8.43 2.07
N ASP A 246 25.30 -9.11 2.36
CA ASP A 246 25.56 -10.44 1.87
C ASP A 246 25.46 -11.42 3.03
N LEU A 247 24.46 -12.27 2.96
CA LEU A 247 24.24 -13.38 3.89
C LEU A 247 24.13 -14.67 3.10
N ALA A 248 24.58 -15.79 3.68
CA ALA A 248 24.36 -17.09 3.11
C ALA A 248 22.88 -17.50 3.23
N TYR A 249 22.39 -18.29 2.27
CA TYR A 249 20.96 -18.66 2.21
C TYR A 249 20.50 -19.49 3.42
N ASP A 250 21.41 -20.25 4.02
CA ASP A 250 21.21 -21.05 5.23
C ASP A 250 21.26 -20.22 6.53
N GLU A 251 21.71 -18.97 6.49
CA GLU A 251 21.66 -18.03 7.61
C GLU A 251 20.25 -17.46 7.86
N ALA A 252 19.27 -17.81 7.05
CA ALA A 252 17.91 -17.36 7.28
C ALA A 252 17.38 -17.87 8.64
N PRO A 253 16.72 -17.00 9.45
CA PRO A 253 16.14 -17.40 10.72
C PRO A 253 15.12 -18.53 10.57
N ASP A 254 14.91 -19.29 11.64
CA ASP A 254 13.84 -20.28 11.72
C ASP A 254 12.48 -19.58 11.55
N GLY A 255 11.56 -20.25 10.86
CA GLY A 255 10.22 -19.70 10.57
C GLY A 255 10.15 -18.76 9.35
N ALA A 256 11.28 -18.56 8.64
CA ALA A 256 11.25 -17.87 7.36
C ALA A 256 10.45 -18.70 6.33
N TYR A 257 9.63 -18.01 5.51
CA TYR A 257 8.96 -18.65 4.38
C TYR A 257 9.72 -18.47 3.08
N GLU A 258 9.66 -19.46 2.19
CA GLU A 258 10.32 -19.39 0.90
C GLU A 258 9.46 -18.68 -0.15
N HIS A 259 10.11 -17.89 -0.99
CA HIS A 259 9.51 -17.22 -2.14
C HIS A 259 10.46 -17.27 -3.35
N ILE A 260 9.89 -17.39 -4.54
CA ILE A 260 10.68 -17.36 -5.78
C ILE A 260 10.56 -15.99 -6.44
N ILE A 261 11.68 -15.33 -6.66
CA ILE A 261 11.73 -14.10 -7.47
C ILE A 261 11.80 -14.54 -8.94
N SER A 262 10.65 -14.54 -9.60
CA SER A 262 10.46 -15.04 -10.96
C SER A 262 11.36 -14.40 -12.03
N GLN A 263 11.86 -13.17 -11.80
CA GLN A 263 12.68 -12.45 -12.78
C GLN A 263 14.14 -12.98 -12.89
N ILE A 264 14.66 -13.52 -11.82
CA ILE A 264 16.03 -14.00 -11.73
C ILE A 264 16.10 -15.47 -11.32
N GLY A 265 14.94 -16.11 -11.10
CA GLY A 265 14.83 -17.49 -10.64
C GLY A 265 15.42 -17.73 -9.25
N ALA A 266 15.69 -16.67 -8.46
CA ALA A 266 16.21 -16.80 -7.12
C ALA A 266 15.12 -17.29 -6.17
N ARG A 267 15.48 -18.23 -5.29
CA ARG A 267 14.69 -18.52 -4.09
C ARG A 267 15.06 -17.53 -3.02
N CYS A 268 14.07 -17.03 -2.32
CA CYS A 268 14.26 -16.10 -1.20
C CYS A 268 13.56 -16.65 0.01
N LYS A 269 14.25 -16.65 1.14
CA LYS A 269 13.64 -16.82 2.43
C LYS A 269 13.29 -15.45 2.98
N ILE A 270 12.06 -15.27 3.46
CA ILE A 270 11.55 -14.01 3.99
C ILE A 270 11.11 -14.24 5.43
N TYR A 271 11.54 -13.36 6.31
CA TYR A 271 11.23 -13.40 7.72
C TYR A 271 10.81 -12.02 8.21
N ASP A 272 9.65 -11.92 8.87
CA ASP A 272 9.15 -10.71 9.51
C ASP A 272 9.23 -10.88 11.03
N TYR A 273 9.89 -9.95 11.75
CA TYR A 273 10.07 -10.03 13.20
C TYR A 273 10.23 -8.64 13.83
N TYR A 274 10.05 -8.59 15.15
CA TYR A 274 10.44 -7.47 15.95
C TYR A 274 11.76 -7.85 16.65
N PRO A 275 12.85 -7.11 16.46
CA PRO A 275 14.09 -7.35 17.18
C PRO A 275 13.83 -7.27 18.68
N ASP A 276 14.36 -8.20 19.45
CA ASP A 276 14.22 -8.19 20.88
C ASP A 276 14.94 -6.98 21.46
N ARG A 277 14.24 -6.15 22.23
CA ARG A 277 14.79 -4.93 22.81
C ARG A 277 15.91 -5.19 23.82
N GLU A 278 15.99 -6.42 24.35
CA GLU A 278 17.01 -6.82 25.32
C GLU A 278 18.34 -7.22 24.64
N SER A 279 18.33 -7.62 23.38
CA SER A 279 19.56 -8.03 22.68
C SER A 279 20.46 -6.90 22.21
N GLY A 280 19.98 -5.65 22.20
CA GLY A 280 20.78 -4.46 21.83
C GLY A 280 21.33 -4.47 20.41
N GLU A 281 21.02 -5.49 19.60
CA GLU A 281 21.47 -5.62 18.21
C GLU A 281 20.51 -4.90 17.24
N ILE A 282 20.30 -3.63 17.49
CA ILE A 282 19.76 -2.73 16.45
C ILE A 282 20.94 -2.36 15.57
N LEU A 283 20.74 -2.53 14.28
CA LEU A 283 21.57 -2.01 13.22
C LEU A 283 22.03 -0.57 13.51
N GLU A 284 23.12 -0.41 14.27
CA GLU A 284 23.85 0.86 14.35
C GLU A 284 24.68 0.96 13.07
N GLY A 285 24.21 1.79 12.14
CA GLY A 285 24.91 2.16 10.93
C GLY A 285 25.29 3.62 10.92
#